data_71ea801aed465c487bd2baf507cd7911
#
_entry.id   71ea801aed465c487bd2baf507cd7911
#
_cell.length_a   1.000
_cell.length_b   1.000
_cell.length_c   1.000
_cell.angle_alpha   90.00
_cell.angle_beta   90.00
_cell.angle_gamma   90.00
#
_symmetry.space_group_name_H-M   'P 1'
#
loop_
_entity.id
_entity.type
_entity.pdbx_description
1 polymer ?
#
loop_
_entity_poly.entity_id
_entity_poly.type
_entity_poly.pdbx_seq_one_letter_code
_entity_poly.pdbx_strand_id
1 'polypeptide(L)'
;MANLDLIVRALRAQCPGLEILEHEPMRAHCSFRIGGPARALVRPASAEETAAVCRIVRDGGAQPLIIGNGTNLLITDGALERIVVQMGDNMAAVTQPDATHLSAGAGIPLARLAQAALGCGLAGLEFAHGIPGSLGGAVSMNAGAYGGEMKDGVGSARYLDGELRLCEAHGSAHDFGYRHSAFSDTDCVLLGSTLALTPGDPADIQARMRDLSERRRSRQPLDLPSAGSTFKRPVGGYAAALIDQAGLKGYTVGGAQVSEKHAGFVVNRGGATFDDVLRLMDDVRSAVLRTSGVELEPEVKIIRG
;
A
#
# COMPACT_ATOMS: atom_id res chain seq x y z
N MET A 1 9.22 13.68 24.37
CA MET A 1 8.26 12.85 23.62
C MET A 1 7.00 13.65 23.37
N ALA A 2 6.41 13.58 22.19
CA ALA A 2 5.15 14.25 21.87
C ALA A 2 4.03 13.77 22.80
N ASN A 3 3.17 14.69 23.24
CA ASN A 3 1.99 14.32 24.02
C ASN A 3 0.83 14.04 23.04
N LEU A 4 0.66 12.77 22.66
CA LEU A 4 -0.34 12.35 21.68
C LEU A 4 -1.78 12.61 22.15
N ASP A 5 -2.04 12.65 23.46
CA ASP A 5 -3.37 12.98 23.99
C ASP A 5 -3.73 14.44 23.72
N LEU A 6 -2.77 15.35 23.82
CA LEU A 6 -2.97 16.74 23.45
C LEU A 6 -3.22 16.90 21.95
N ILE A 7 -2.50 16.13 21.12
CA ILE A 7 -2.73 16.11 19.67
C ILE A 7 -4.15 15.64 19.34
N VAL A 8 -4.63 14.55 19.95
CA VAL A 8 -6.00 14.05 19.74
C VAL A 8 -7.04 15.07 20.16
N ARG A 9 -6.83 15.77 21.29
CA ARG A 9 -7.72 16.86 21.72
C ARG A 9 -7.72 18.02 20.73
N ALA A 10 -6.56 18.41 20.21
CA ALA A 10 -6.43 19.47 19.21
C ALA A 10 -7.14 19.09 17.90
N LEU A 11 -6.97 17.84 17.43
CA LEU A 11 -7.69 17.32 16.26
C LEU A 11 -9.21 17.42 16.43
N ARG A 12 -9.75 17.01 17.57
CA ARG A 12 -11.19 17.12 17.86
C ARG A 12 -11.70 18.56 17.90
N ALA A 13 -10.88 19.47 18.41
CA ALA A 13 -11.26 20.89 18.54
C ALA A 13 -11.17 21.64 17.20
N GLN A 14 -10.19 21.33 16.36
CA GLN A 14 -9.89 22.11 15.14
C GLN A 14 -10.41 21.45 13.85
N CYS A 15 -10.73 20.16 13.87
CA CYS A 15 -11.29 19.43 12.74
C CYS A 15 -12.65 18.82 13.12
N PRO A 16 -13.70 19.65 13.28
CA PRO A 16 -15.04 19.17 13.63
C PRO A 16 -15.58 18.29 12.47
N GLY A 17 -15.93 17.06 12.76
CA GLY A 17 -16.39 16.09 11.75
C GLY A 17 -15.32 15.08 11.31
N LEU A 18 -14.05 15.28 11.64
CA LEU A 18 -13.01 14.29 11.41
C LEU A 18 -13.33 13.00 12.18
N GLU A 19 -13.34 11.87 11.48
CA GLU A 19 -13.44 10.56 12.11
C GLU A 19 -12.14 10.26 12.87
N ILE A 20 -12.25 10.08 14.18
CA ILE A 20 -11.12 9.78 15.08
C ILE A 20 -11.44 8.52 15.88
N LEU A 21 -10.69 7.47 15.63
CA LEU A 21 -10.76 6.18 16.32
C LEU A 21 -9.55 6.07 17.25
N GLU A 22 -9.77 6.19 18.57
CA GLU A 22 -8.70 6.07 19.56
C GLU A 22 -8.44 4.61 19.91
N HIS A 23 -7.17 4.28 20.16
CA HIS A 23 -6.72 2.92 20.48
C HIS A 23 -7.16 1.88 19.44
N GLU A 24 -7.21 2.30 18.17
CA GLU A 24 -7.71 1.47 17.08
C GLU A 24 -6.73 0.35 16.72
N PRO A 25 -7.17 -0.93 16.77
CA PRO A 25 -6.30 -2.06 16.48
C PRO A 25 -5.92 -2.11 14.99
N MET A 26 -4.65 -1.87 14.69
CA MET A 26 -4.14 -1.79 13.32
C MET A 26 -4.26 -3.10 12.53
N ARG A 27 -4.42 -4.25 13.21
CA ARG A 27 -4.75 -5.52 12.53
C ARG A 27 -6.05 -5.48 11.73
N ALA A 28 -6.97 -4.58 12.04
CA ALA A 28 -8.20 -4.37 11.27
C ALA A 28 -7.98 -3.51 10.00
N HIS A 29 -6.83 -2.81 9.91
CA HIS A 29 -6.50 -1.86 8.85
C HIS A 29 -5.31 -2.29 8.00
N CYS A 30 -4.89 -3.55 8.10
CA CYS A 30 -3.86 -4.12 7.24
C CYS A 30 -4.22 -5.54 6.78
N SER A 31 -3.79 -5.90 5.58
CA SER A 31 -4.08 -7.20 4.97
C SER A 31 -3.38 -8.37 5.65
N PHE A 32 -2.28 -8.12 6.38
CA PHE A 32 -1.57 -9.15 7.14
C PHE A 32 -2.30 -9.54 8.43
N ARG A 33 -3.26 -8.70 8.89
CA ARG A 33 -4.01 -8.87 10.14
C ARG A 33 -3.11 -8.99 11.37
N ILE A 34 -1.98 -8.29 11.37
CA ILE A 34 -1.04 -8.14 12.48
C ILE A 34 -0.92 -6.65 12.78
N GLY A 35 -1.05 -6.25 14.04
CA GLY A 35 -0.93 -4.85 14.44
C GLY A 35 -1.69 -4.55 15.72
N GLY A 36 -1.01 -3.95 16.67
CA GLY A 36 -1.54 -3.49 17.95
C GLY A 36 -2.33 -2.18 17.83
N PRO A 37 -2.78 -1.61 18.94
CA PRO A 37 -3.57 -0.39 18.95
C PRO A 37 -2.71 0.83 18.60
N ALA A 38 -3.13 1.61 17.60
CA ALA A 38 -2.59 2.94 17.35
C ALA A 38 -3.16 3.93 18.37
N ARG A 39 -2.39 4.98 18.74
CA ARG A 39 -2.92 6.01 19.65
C ARG A 39 -4.22 6.62 19.11
N ALA A 40 -4.25 6.94 17.82
CA ALA A 40 -5.48 7.21 17.09
C ALA A 40 -5.29 6.91 15.60
N LEU A 41 -6.39 6.49 14.94
CA LEU A 41 -6.53 6.46 13.50
C LEU A 41 -7.55 7.53 13.09
N VAL A 42 -7.20 8.35 12.10
CA VAL A 42 -8.05 9.43 11.60
C VAL A 42 -8.27 9.29 10.10
N ARG A 43 -9.45 9.69 9.61
CA ARG A 43 -9.83 9.59 8.20
C ARG A 43 -10.28 10.95 7.66
N PRO A 44 -9.37 11.75 7.09
CA PRO A 44 -9.73 13.02 6.47
C PRO A 44 -10.60 12.80 5.22
N ALA A 45 -11.43 13.80 4.91
CA ALA A 45 -12.35 13.77 3.79
C ALA A 45 -11.97 14.74 2.66
N SER A 46 -10.94 15.57 2.84
CA SER A 46 -10.46 16.52 1.84
C SER A 46 -8.95 16.78 1.94
N ALA A 47 -8.40 17.43 0.92
CA ALA A 47 -7.00 17.87 0.91
C ALA A 47 -6.70 18.85 2.05
N GLU A 48 -7.61 19.80 2.29
CA GLU A 48 -7.52 20.82 3.33
C GLU A 48 -7.55 20.18 4.71
N GLU A 49 -8.46 19.23 4.93
CA GLU A 49 -8.56 18.50 6.19
C GLU A 49 -7.31 17.61 6.41
N THR A 50 -6.81 16.96 5.35
CA THR A 50 -5.54 16.21 5.41
C THR A 50 -4.38 17.10 5.82
N ALA A 51 -4.27 18.30 5.21
CA ALA A 51 -3.21 19.26 5.55
C ALA A 51 -3.36 19.77 6.99
N ALA A 52 -4.58 20.06 7.44
CA ALA A 52 -4.86 20.49 8.82
C ALA A 52 -4.48 19.40 9.84
N VAL A 53 -4.88 18.16 9.60
CA VAL A 53 -4.54 17.01 10.44
C VAL A 53 -3.01 16.85 10.53
N CYS A 54 -2.32 16.83 9.40
CA CYS A 54 -0.87 16.68 9.36
C CYS A 54 -0.15 17.81 10.09
N ARG A 55 -0.63 19.06 9.94
CA ARG A 55 -0.09 20.22 10.64
C ARG A 55 -0.26 20.10 12.14
N ILE A 56 -1.45 19.79 12.63
CA ILE A 56 -1.73 19.62 14.06
C ILE A 56 -0.83 18.54 14.67
N VAL A 57 -0.64 17.42 13.96
CA VAL A 57 0.22 16.34 14.44
C VAL A 57 1.68 16.79 14.52
N ARG A 58 2.20 17.50 13.49
CA ARG A 58 3.58 18.00 13.45
C ARG A 58 3.83 19.10 14.48
N ASP A 59 2.90 20.04 14.64
CA ASP A 59 2.98 21.11 15.65
C ASP A 59 2.99 20.52 17.07
N GLY A 60 2.34 19.37 17.28
CA GLY A 60 2.40 18.59 18.51
C GLY A 60 3.71 17.81 18.70
N GLY A 61 4.68 17.93 17.79
CA GLY A 61 5.98 17.27 17.85
C GLY A 61 5.98 15.79 17.43
N ALA A 62 4.92 15.32 16.73
CA ALA A 62 4.83 13.97 16.20
C ALA A 62 4.86 13.96 14.66
N GLN A 63 5.15 12.78 14.07
CA GLN A 63 5.02 12.55 12.64
C GLN A 63 3.79 11.69 12.36
N PRO A 64 2.86 12.12 11.47
CA PRO A 64 1.73 11.30 11.09
C PRO A 64 2.21 10.05 10.32
N LEU A 65 1.55 8.91 10.55
CA LEU A 65 1.74 7.72 9.73
C LEU A 65 0.65 7.67 8.66
N ILE A 66 1.00 7.96 7.42
CA ILE A 66 0.04 7.95 6.31
C ILE A 66 -0.09 6.54 5.78
N ILE A 67 -1.32 6.03 5.69
CA ILE A 67 -1.61 4.71 5.12
C ILE A 67 -2.79 4.78 4.12
N GLY A 68 -2.82 3.84 3.19
CA GLY A 68 -4.01 3.52 2.42
C GLY A 68 -4.68 2.25 2.99
N ASN A 69 -4.85 1.22 2.15
CA ASN A 69 -5.47 -0.05 2.55
C ASN A 69 -4.54 -0.98 3.37
N GLY A 70 -3.35 -0.54 3.77
CA GLY A 70 -2.45 -1.33 4.62
C GLY A 70 -1.99 -2.66 4.03
N THR A 71 -1.88 -2.76 2.71
CA THR A 71 -1.65 -4.04 2.01
C THR A 71 -0.18 -4.40 1.79
N ASN A 72 0.73 -3.53 2.22
CA ASN A 72 2.18 -3.73 2.19
C ASN A 72 2.82 -3.40 3.54
N LEU A 73 2.10 -3.63 4.65
CA LEU A 73 2.55 -3.26 5.99
C LEU A 73 2.64 -4.48 6.90
N LEU A 74 3.73 -4.53 7.68
CA LEU A 74 3.87 -5.35 8.88
C LEU A 74 3.94 -4.39 10.08
N ILE A 75 2.94 -4.42 10.95
CA ILE A 75 2.79 -3.45 12.05
C ILE A 75 3.01 -4.15 13.38
N THR A 76 3.72 -3.51 14.31
CA THR A 76 3.98 -4.03 15.66
C THR A 76 2.69 -4.48 16.38
N ASP A 77 2.75 -5.57 17.15
CA ASP A 77 1.64 -6.03 18.00
C ASP A 77 1.49 -5.22 19.28
N GLY A 78 2.55 -4.52 19.68
CA GLY A 78 2.52 -3.59 20.80
C GLY A 78 1.74 -2.31 20.48
N ALA A 79 1.63 -1.41 21.46
CA ALA A 79 1.05 -0.09 21.24
C ALA A 79 1.84 0.67 20.17
N LEU A 80 1.14 1.15 19.16
CA LEU A 80 1.69 2.02 18.12
C LEU A 80 1.46 3.48 18.56
N GLU A 81 2.49 4.08 19.18
CA GLU A 81 2.46 5.47 19.66
C GLU A 81 2.53 6.46 18.48
N ARG A 82 1.53 6.37 17.59
CA ARG A 82 1.41 7.18 16.37
C ARG A 82 -0.03 7.65 16.16
N ILE A 83 -0.17 8.81 15.50
CA ILE A 83 -1.42 9.19 14.84
C ILE A 83 -1.36 8.65 13.42
N VAL A 84 -2.25 7.72 13.11
CA VAL A 84 -2.36 7.12 11.77
C VAL A 84 -3.39 7.91 10.96
N VAL A 85 -3.00 8.36 9.78
CA VAL A 85 -3.88 9.06 8.83
C VAL A 85 -4.19 8.09 7.69
N GLN A 86 -5.42 7.59 7.66
CA GLN A 86 -5.85 6.64 6.64
C GLN A 86 -6.55 7.36 5.50
N MET A 87 -5.94 7.29 4.30
CA MET A 87 -6.57 7.72 3.05
C MET A 87 -7.55 6.63 2.62
N GLY A 88 -8.81 6.79 3.04
CA GLY A 88 -9.88 5.80 2.87
C GLY A 88 -10.94 6.23 1.87
N ASP A 89 -12.17 5.70 2.04
CA ASP A 89 -13.30 5.94 1.14
C ASP A 89 -13.70 7.41 1.02
N ASN A 90 -13.49 8.23 2.06
CA ASN A 90 -13.72 9.68 2.03
C ASN A 90 -12.84 10.39 0.96
N MET A 91 -11.71 9.78 0.61
CA MET A 91 -10.76 10.26 -0.41
C MET A 91 -10.75 9.35 -1.66
N ALA A 92 -11.89 8.77 -2.03
CA ALA A 92 -12.00 7.78 -3.10
C ALA A 92 -12.91 8.23 -4.27
N ALA A 93 -13.14 9.52 -4.42
CA ALA A 93 -13.91 10.06 -5.54
C ALA A 93 -13.23 9.78 -6.88
N VAL A 94 -14.03 9.53 -7.93
CA VAL A 94 -13.57 9.36 -9.31
C VAL A 94 -14.37 10.28 -10.21
N THR A 95 -13.68 10.96 -11.12
CA THR A 95 -14.29 11.78 -12.17
C THR A 95 -13.60 11.50 -13.50
N GLN A 96 -14.31 11.70 -14.61
CA GLN A 96 -13.77 11.62 -15.96
C GLN A 96 -13.72 13.03 -16.54
N PRO A 97 -12.55 13.73 -16.51
CA PRO A 97 -12.44 15.09 -17.00
C PRO A 97 -12.56 15.19 -18.52
N ASP A 98 -12.18 14.15 -19.26
CA ASP A 98 -12.29 14.06 -20.72
C ASP A 98 -12.34 12.60 -21.18
N ALA A 99 -12.30 12.39 -22.50
CA ALA A 99 -12.47 11.07 -23.13
C ALA A 99 -11.33 10.06 -22.82
N THR A 100 -10.19 10.51 -22.29
CA THR A 100 -8.97 9.70 -22.11
C THR A 100 -8.42 9.75 -20.69
N HIS A 101 -9.01 10.55 -19.82
CA HIS A 101 -8.49 10.73 -18.47
C HIS A 101 -9.50 10.34 -17.40
N LEU A 102 -9.00 9.75 -16.31
CA LEU A 102 -9.70 9.57 -15.04
C LEU A 102 -8.93 10.29 -13.95
N SER A 103 -9.60 11.16 -13.18
CA SER A 103 -9.05 11.75 -11.97
C SER A 103 -9.64 11.03 -10.75
N ALA A 104 -8.77 10.56 -9.85
CA ALA A 104 -9.20 9.77 -8.70
C ALA A 104 -8.46 10.15 -7.42
N GLY A 105 -9.15 10.04 -6.29
CA GLY A 105 -8.59 10.30 -4.97
C GLY A 105 -7.70 9.14 -4.48
N ALA A 106 -6.71 9.48 -3.63
CA ALA A 106 -5.69 8.53 -3.16
C ALA A 106 -6.25 7.31 -2.41
N GLY A 107 -7.41 7.44 -1.79
CA GLY A 107 -8.05 6.38 -1.01
C GLY A 107 -8.80 5.34 -1.84
N ILE A 108 -9.00 5.55 -3.15
CA ILE A 108 -9.76 4.59 -3.94
C ILE A 108 -9.04 3.24 -4.05
N PRO A 109 -9.72 2.10 -3.77
CA PRO A 109 -9.18 0.78 -4.07
C PRO A 109 -8.90 0.61 -5.56
N LEU A 110 -7.75 0.03 -5.91
CA LEU A 110 -7.35 -0.18 -7.31
C LEU A 110 -8.36 -1.01 -8.11
N ALA A 111 -9.00 -1.99 -7.48
CA ALA A 111 -10.06 -2.76 -8.13
C ALA A 111 -11.25 -1.88 -8.53
N ARG A 112 -11.65 -0.93 -7.67
CA ARG A 112 -12.74 0.01 -7.94
C ARG A 112 -12.35 1.03 -9.02
N LEU A 113 -11.09 1.49 -9.01
CA LEU A 113 -10.55 2.37 -10.04
C LEU A 113 -10.52 1.69 -11.41
N ALA A 114 -10.05 0.43 -11.49
CA ALA A 114 -10.03 -0.33 -12.73
C ALA A 114 -11.45 -0.61 -13.26
N GLN A 115 -12.43 -0.85 -12.37
CA GLN A 115 -13.84 -0.98 -12.75
C GLN A 115 -14.41 0.35 -13.28
N ALA A 116 -14.03 1.47 -12.71
CA ALA A 116 -14.43 2.79 -13.21
C ALA A 116 -13.86 3.04 -14.62
N ALA A 117 -12.58 2.67 -14.85
CA ALA A 117 -11.97 2.74 -16.19
C ALA A 117 -12.71 1.89 -17.21
N LEU A 118 -13.05 0.63 -16.87
CA LEU A 118 -13.88 -0.24 -17.70
C LEU A 118 -15.23 0.40 -18.02
N GLY A 119 -15.91 0.98 -17.01
CA GLY A 119 -17.20 1.66 -17.18
C GLY A 119 -17.13 2.87 -18.14
N CYS A 120 -15.96 3.48 -18.28
CA CYS A 120 -15.67 4.59 -19.21
C CYS A 120 -15.12 4.09 -20.57
N GLY A 121 -14.96 2.79 -20.80
CA GLY A 121 -14.32 2.25 -22.00
C GLY A 121 -12.85 2.59 -22.12
N LEU A 122 -12.13 2.69 -21.00
CA LEU A 122 -10.72 3.07 -20.94
C LEU A 122 -9.84 1.89 -20.52
N ALA A 123 -8.92 1.50 -21.39
CA ALA A 123 -7.90 0.47 -21.19
C ALA A 123 -6.64 1.05 -20.55
N GLY A 124 -5.84 0.19 -19.87
CA GLY A 124 -4.55 0.51 -19.27
C GLY A 124 -4.48 0.24 -17.77
N LEU A 125 -5.60 -0.08 -17.11
CA LEU A 125 -5.66 -0.40 -15.67
C LEU A 125 -6.04 -1.87 -15.39
N GLU A 126 -6.09 -2.73 -16.37
CA GLU A 126 -6.49 -4.14 -16.21
C GLU A 126 -5.58 -4.88 -15.22
N PHE A 127 -4.27 -4.57 -15.24
CA PHE A 127 -3.28 -5.15 -14.33
C PHE A 127 -3.55 -4.79 -12.86
N ALA A 128 -4.12 -3.60 -12.63
CA ALA A 128 -4.35 -3.05 -11.30
C ALA A 128 -5.58 -3.67 -10.61
N HIS A 129 -6.55 -4.21 -11.38
CA HIS A 129 -7.80 -4.76 -10.85
C HIS A 129 -7.59 -5.80 -9.75
N GLY A 130 -6.58 -6.64 -9.87
CA GLY A 130 -6.27 -7.67 -8.89
C GLY A 130 -5.33 -7.24 -7.76
N ILE A 131 -4.75 -6.03 -7.79
CA ILE A 131 -3.82 -5.56 -6.75
C ILE A 131 -4.62 -5.05 -5.53
N PRO A 132 -4.45 -5.63 -4.34
CA PRO A 132 -5.17 -5.20 -3.14
C PRO A 132 -4.49 -3.96 -2.54
N GLY A 133 -4.83 -2.77 -3.01
CA GLY A 133 -4.26 -1.53 -2.51
C GLY A 133 -5.11 -0.34 -2.90
N SER A 134 -4.78 0.84 -2.40
CA SER A 134 -5.36 2.11 -2.82
C SER A 134 -4.45 2.83 -3.82
N LEU A 135 -5.02 3.76 -4.59
CA LEU A 135 -4.31 4.53 -5.60
C LEU A 135 -3.09 5.26 -5.02
N GLY A 136 -3.22 5.93 -3.87
CA GLY A 136 -2.10 6.64 -3.24
C GLY A 136 -0.93 5.70 -2.92
N GLY A 137 -1.21 4.55 -2.30
CA GLY A 137 -0.19 3.53 -2.02
C GLY A 137 0.42 2.96 -3.29
N ALA A 138 -0.39 2.74 -4.33
CA ALA A 138 0.07 2.22 -5.61
C ALA A 138 0.98 3.20 -6.36
N VAL A 139 0.62 4.50 -6.39
CA VAL A 139 1.46 5.55 -7.00
C VAL A 139 2.76 5.72 -6.21
N SER A 140 2.69 5.76 -4.87
CA SER A 140 3.87 5.90 -4.02
C SER A 140 4.93 4.83 -4.28
N MET A 141 4.54 3.57 -4.50
CA MET A 141 5.47 2.48 -4.74
C MET A 141 5.57 2.05 -6.21
N ASN A 142 4.99 2.78 -7.15
CA ASN A 142 4.88 2.37 -8.56
C ASN A 142 4.42 0.91 -8.66
N ALA A 143 3.27 0.61 -8.06
CA ALA A 143 2.75 -0.76 -8.03
C ALA A 143 2.55 -1.33 -9.43
N GLY A 144 2.91 -2.60 -9.59
CA GLY A 144 2.78 -3.26 -10.89
C GLY A 144 2.59 -4.76 -10.79
N ALA A 145 1.96 -5.33 -11.80
CA ALA A 145 1.74 -6.76 -11.96
C ALA A 145 1.57 -7.10 -13.45
N TYR A 146 2.01 -8.30 -13.83
CA TYR A 146 1.78 -8.86 -15.18
C TYR A 146 2.24 -7.96 -16.35
N GLY A 147 3.31 -7.18 -16.13
CA GLY A 147 3.91 -6.31 -17.15
C GLY A 147 3.37 -4.88 -17.19
N GLY A 148 2.30 -4.54 -16.43
CA GLY A 148 1.82 -3.17 -16.26
C GLY A 148 2.28 -2.59 -14.93
N GLU A 149 2.53 -1.29 -14.89
CA GLU A 149 2.90 -0.52 -13.69
C GLU A 149 2.14 0.81 -13.64
N MET A 150 2.03 1.42 -12.45
CA MET A 150 1.33 2.71 -12.30
C MET A 150 1.92 3.80 -13.19
N LYS A 151 3.24 3.82 -13.40
CA LYS A 151 3.92 4.77 -14.30
C LYS A 151 3.37 4.79 -15.74
N ASP A 152 2.79 3.67 -16.18
CA ASP A 152 2.29 3.54 -17.56
C ASP A 152 1.00 4.33 -17.79
N GLY A 153 0.27 4.67 -16.72
CA GLY A 153 -1.01 5.37 -16.79
C GLY A 153 -1.09 6.66 -15.98
N VAL A 154 -0.17 6.92 -15.03
CA VAL A 154 -0.22 8.14 -14.20
C VAL A 154 0.26 9.35 -14.99
N GLY A 155 -0.68 10.26 -15.35
CA GLY A 155 -0.39 11.53 -16.01
C GLY A 155 0.05 12.63 -15.04
N SER A 156 -0.66 12.76 -13.89
CA SER A 156 -0.28 13.66 -12.81
C SER A 156 -0.61 13.09 -11.44
N ALA A 157 0.07 13.60 -10.41
CA ALA A 157 -0.20 13.27 -9.02
C ALA A 157 -0.27 14.52 -8.16
N ARG A 158 -1.41 14.72 -7.46
CA ARG A 158 -1.60 15.80 -6.49
C ARG A 158 -1.18 15.32 -5.11
N TYR A 159 -0.41 16.12 -4.40
CA TYR A 159 0.13 15.78 -3.10
C TYR A 159 0.37 17.00 -2.22
N LEU A 160 0.50 16.78 -0.92
CA LEU A 160 1.08 17.74 0.00
C LEU A 160 2.58 17.46 0.10
N ASP A 161 3.40 18.49 -0.05
CA ASP A 161 4.85 18.39 0.13
C ASP A 161 5.24 18.34 1.62
N GLY A 162 6.56 18.29 1.88
CA GLY A 162 7.09 18.28 3.24
C GLY A 162 6.69 19.50 4.09
N GLU A 163 6.25 20.59 3.48
CA GLU A 163 5.75 21.80 4.14
C GLU A 163 4.23 21.91 4.14
N LEU A 164 3.54 20.82 3.72
CA LEU A 164 2.08 20.73 3.61
C LEU A 164 1.47 21.73 2.60
N ARG A 165 2.24 22.12 1.57
CA ARG A 165 1.74 22.88 0.43
C ARG A 165 1.15 21.93 -0.59
N LEU A 166 0.02 22.32 -1.17
CA LEU A 166 -0.57 21.56 -2.28
C LEU A 166 0.29 21.70 -3.53
N CYS A 167 0.75 20.58 -4.05
CA CYS A 167 1.60 20.47 -5.22
C CYS A 167 1.04 19.46 -6.22
N GLU A 168 1.52 19.53 -7.46
CA GLU A 168 1.22 18.56 -8.50
C GLU A 168 2.50 18.17 -9.24
N ALA A 169 2.71 16.87 -9.41
CA ALA A 169 3.83 16.31 -10.16
C ALA A 169 3.36 15.80 -11.53
N HIS A 170 4.21 15.96 -12.56
CA HIS A 170 3.98 15.52 -13.93
C HIS A 170 5.23 14.88 -14.52
N GLY A 171 5.04 13.91 -15.42
CA GLY A 171 6.13 13.31 -16.22
C GLY A 171 7.29 12.83 -15.36
N SER A 172 8.50 13.29 -15.64
CA SER A 172 9.73 12.87 -14.93
C SER A 172 9.76 13.26 -13.44
N ALA A 173 8.95 14.24 -13.01
CA ALA A 173 8.87 14.61 -11.60
C ALA A 173 8.28 13.49 -10.69
N HIS A 174 7.65 12.48 -11.27
CA HIS A 174 7.23 11.29 -10.52
C HIS A 174 8.38 10.39 -10.11
N ASP A 175 9.53 10.45 -10.76
CA ASP A 175 10.72 9.62 -10.52
C ASP A 175 10.39 8.11 -10.35
N PHE A 176 9.55 7.59 -11.26
CA PHE A 176 9.11 6.20 -11.17
C PHE A 176 10.22 5.21 -11.48
N GLY A 177 10.48 4.33 -10.54
CA GLY A 177 11.37 3.18 -10.65
C GLY A 177 10.71 1.89 -10.17
N TYR A 178 11.47 0.79 -10.11
CA TYR A 178 10.99 -0.46 -9.54
C TYR A 178 10.70 -0.30 -8.05
N ARG A 179 9.42 -0.41 -7.65
CA ARG A 179 8.94 -0.19 -6.27
C ARG A 179 9.36 1.16 -5.70
N HIS A 180 9.41 2.18 -6.55
CA HIS A 180 9.86 3.52 -6.21
C HIS A 180 9.10 4.61 -6.96
N SER A 181 8.93 5.76 -6.30
CA SER A 181 8.54 7.04 -6.89
C SER A 181 9.11 8.19 -6.06
N ALA A 182 8.99 9.42 -6.55
CA ALA A 182 9.35 10.64 -5.81
C ALA A 182 8.62 10.80 -4.46
N PHE A 183 7.56 10.01 -4.23
CA PHE A 183 6.76 10.03 -2.99
C PHE A 183 7.17 8.92 -2.02
N SER A 184 8.06 7.99 -2.44
CA SER A 184 8.50 6.89 -1.60
C SER A 184 9.40 7.38 -0.49
N ASP A 185 9.11 6.95 0.76
CA ASP A 185 9.94 7.22 1.94
C ASP A 185 10.19 8.72 2.18
N THR A 186 9.20 9.56 1.84
CA THR A 186 9.19 11.01 2.04
C THR A 186 8.04 11.42 2.96
N ASP A 187 8.06 12.69 3.39
CA ASP A 187 6.97 13.31 4.14
C ASP A 187 5.81 13.81 3.26
N CYS A 188 5.83 13.49 1.96
CA CYS A 188 4.77 13.83 1.03
C CYS A 188 3.51 12.99 1.27
N VAL A 189 2.34 13.61 1.13
CA VAL A 189 1.04 12.93 1.26
C VAL A 189 0.31 12.97 -0.06
N LEU A 190 0.20 11.83 -0.74
CA LEU A 190 -0.58 11.70 -1.97
C LEU A 190 -2.07 11.90 -1.70
N LEU A 191 -2.69 12.78 -2.45
CA LEU A 191 -4.11 13.14 -2.35
C LEU A 191 -4.96 12.56 -3.49
N GLY A 192 -4.34 12.29 -4.64
CA GLY A 192 -4.99 11.75 -5.80
C GLY A 192 -4.12 11.81 -7.04
N SER A 193 -4.59 11.24 -8.14
CA SER A 193 -3.88 11.23 -9.42
C SER A 193 -4.85 11.33 -10.58
N THR A 194 -4.40 11.95 -11.67
CA THR A 194 -5.07 11.88 -12.96
C THR A 194 -4.35 10.85 -13.83
N LEU A 195 -5.12 9.91 -14.33
CA LEU A 195 -4.64 8.78 -15.12
C LEU A 195 -4.94 9.06 -16.60
N ALA A 196 -3.93 9.00 -17.46
CA ALA A 196 -4.05 9.08 -18.92
C ALA A 196 -4.19 7.64 -19.45
N LEU A 197 -5.35 7.32 -20.00
CA LEU A 197 -5.72 5.96 -20.42
C LEU A 197 -6.09 5.96 -21.91
N THR A 198 -6.20 4.78 -22.48
CA THR A 198 -6.49 4.62 -23.91
C THR A 198 -7.93 4.11 -24.11
N PRO A 199 -8.74 4.71 -25.01
CA PRO A 199 -10.02 4.15 -25.38
C PRO A 199 -9.89 2.71 -25.89
N GLY A 200 -10.75 1.81 -25.42
CA GLY A 200 -10.71 0.40 -25.76
C GLY A 200 -12.12 -0.23 -25.76
N ASP A 201 -12.24 -1.43 -26.34
CA ASP A 201 -13.48 -2.19 -26.29
C ASP A 201 -13.70 -2.70 -24.85
N PRO A 202 -14.84 -2.37 -24.21
CA PRO A 202 -15.15 -2.84 -22.86
C PRO A 202 -15.12 -4.37 -22.70
N ALA A 203 -15.46 -5.13 -23.76
CA ALA A 203 -15.43 -6.58 -23.74
C ALA A 203 -13.99 -7.10 -23.62
N ASP A 204 -13.06 -6.51 -24.38
CA ASP A 204 -11.64 -6.85 -24.35
C ASP A 204 -11.00 -6.47 -22.99
N ILE A 205 -11.29 -5.26 -22.49
CA ILE A 205 -10.83 -4.79 -21.18
C ILE A 205 -11.30 -5.77 -20.09
N GLN A 206 -12.60 -6.11 -20.10
CA GLN A 206 -13.17 -7.05 -19.12
C GLN A 206 -12.56 -8.45 -19.23
N ALA A 207 -12.35 -8.95 -20.46
CA ALA A 207 -11.72 -10.25 -20.71
C ALA A 207 -10.28 -10.27 -20.13
N ARG A 208 -9.52 -9.19 -20.36
CA ARG A 208 -8.17 -9.04 -19.81
C ARG A 208 -8.16 -8.99 -18.29
N MET A 209 -9.06 -8.22 -17.67
CA MET A 209 -9.20 -8.17 -16.20
C MET A 209 -9.51 -9.55 -15.60
N ARG A 210 -10.39 -10.34 -16.25
CA ARG A 210 -10.72 -11.71 -15.81
C ARG A 210 -9.50 -12.62 -15.91
N ASP A 211 -8.81 -12.65 -17.04
CA ASP A 211 -7.62 -13.46 -17.25
C ASP A 211 -6.54 -13.16 -16.17
N LEU A 212 -6.23 -11.88 -15.94
CA LEU A 212 -5.24 -11.49 -14.93
C LEU A 212 -5.67 -11.85 -13.51
N SER A 213 -6.95 -11.71 -13.19
CA SER A 213 -7.51 -12.11 -11.89
C SER A 213 -7.44 -13.62 -11.67
N GLU A 214 -7.70 -14.41 -12.70
CA GLU A 214 -7.62 -15.88 -12.64
C GLU A 214 -6.18 -16.35 -12.46
N ARG A 215 -5.22 -15.81 -13.23
CA ARG A 215 -3.78 -16.06 -13.06
C ARG A 215 -3.31 -15.73 -11.64
N ARG A 216 -3.83 -14.63 -11.07
CA ARG A 216 -3.48 -14.25 -9.70
C ARG A 216 -4.05 -15.24 -8.69
N ARG A 217 -5.33 -15.58 -8.82
CA ARG A 217 -6.02 -16.53 -7.93
C ARG A 217 -5.39 -17.92 -7.97
N SER A 218 -4.97 -18.38 -9.15
CA SER A 218 -4.33 -19.70 -9.29
C SER A 218 -2.93 -19.75 -8.67
N ARG A 219 -2.18 -18.63 -8.63
CA ARG A 219 -0.76 -18.61 -8.23
C ARG A 219 -0.48 -18.02 -6.84
N GLN A 220 -1.35 -17.17 -6.31
CA GLN A 220 -1.10 -16.48 -5.04
C GLN A 220 -2.03 -16.98 -3.92
N PRO A 221 -1.57 -16.96 -2.65
CA PRO A 221 -2.33 -17.43 -1.48
C PRO A 221 -3.34 -16.37 -1.01
N LEU A 222 -4.34 -16.03 -1.86
CA LEU A 222 -5.30 -14.96 -1.60
C LEU A 222 -6.32 -15.29 -0.49
N ASP A 223 -6.37 -16.53 -0.08
CA ASP A 223 -7.21 -17.06 1.00
C ASP A 223 -6.61 -16.85 2.40
N LEU A 224 -5.34 -16.49 2.48
CA LEU A 224 -4.66 -16.24 3.76
C LEU A 224 -4.19 -14.77 3.86
N PRO A 225 -4.23 -14.18 5.09
CA PRO A 225 -3.72 -12.84 5.30
C PRO A 225 -2.22 -12.75 5.00
N SER A 226 -1.81 -11.71 4.28
CA SER A 226 -0.41 -11.43 3.93
C SER A 226 -0.23 -9.95 3.55
N ALA A 227 1.01 -9.49 3.42
CA ALA A 227 1.35 -8.18 2.88
C ALA A 227 1.83 -8.25 1.41
N GLY A 228 1.35 -9.23 0.63
CA GLY A 228 1.83 -9.45 -0.74
C GLY A 228 3.19 -10.13 -0.80
N SER A 229 3.99 -9.78 -1.80
CA SER A 229 5.38 -10.25 -1.89
C SER A 229 6.22 -9.68 -0.75
N THR A 230 6.88 -10.56 0.01
CA THR A 230 7.64 -10.15 1.19
C THR A 230 8.96 -9.48 0.84
N PHE A 231 9.59 -9.91 -0.27
CA PHE A 231 10.88 -9.42 -0.72
C PHE A 231 10.82 -8.86 -2.14
N LYS A 232 11.62 -7.82 -2.38
CA LYS A 232 11.83 -7.25 -3.72
C LYS A 232 12.45 -8.27 -4.65
N ARG A 233 12.27 -8.07 -5.96
CA ARG A 233 12.95 -8.87 -6.97
C ARG A 233 14.43 -8.53 -6.95
N PRO A 234 15.33 -9.51 -6.70
CA PRO A 234 16.76 -9.29 -6.80
C PRO A 234 17.20 -9.15 -8.28
N VAL A 235 18.37 -8.57 -8.48
CA VAL A 235 19.00 -8.50 -9.81
C VAL A 235 19.19 -9.91 -10.38
N GLY A 236 18.75 -10.11 -11.60
CA GLY A 236 18.92 -11.37 -12.34
C GLY A 236 17.98 -12.52 -11.97
N GLY A 237 16.97 -12.28 -11.08
CA GLY A 237 16.09 -13.38 -10.67
C GLY A 237 14.77 -12.96 -10.01
N TYR A 238 14.16 -13.93 -9.37
CA TYR A 238 12.91 -13.76 -8.60
C TYR A 238 13.13 -14.27 -7.18
N ALA A 239 12.82 -13.45 -6.18
CA ALA A 239 12.92 -13.85 -4.77
C ALA A 239 12.15 -15.15 -4.48
N ALA A 240 10.95 -15.31 -5.04
CA ALA A 240 10.15 -16.52 -4.89
C ALA A 240 10.85 -17.78 -5.40
N ALA A 241 11.57 -17.69 -6.51
CA ALA A 241 12.33 -18.84 -7.06
C ALA A 241 13.50 -19.22 -6.16
N LEU A 242 14.24 -18.23 -5.64
CA LEU A 242 15.37 -18.48 -4.72
C LEU A 242 14.90 -19.08 -3.39
N ILE A 243 13.77 -18.60 -2.85
CA ILE A 243 13.17 -19.12 -1.62
C ILE A 243 12.67 -20.58 -1.84
N ASP A 244 12.08 -20.88 -3.00
CA ASP A 244 11.64 -22.23 -3.37
C ASP A 244 12.83 -23.17 -3.53
N GLN A 245 13.88 -22.73 -4.22
CA GLN A 245 15.14 -23.49 -4.39
C GLN A 245 15.85 -23.75 -3.05
N ALA A 246 15.72 -22.85 -2.09
CA ALA A 246 16.22 -23.04 -0.72
C ALA A 246 15.36 -24.02 0.10
N GLY A 247 14.28 -24.59 -0.47
CA GLY A 247 13.42 -25.57 0.19
C GLY A 247 12.51 -25.00 1.28
N LEU A 248 12.19 -23.68 1.23
CA LEU A 248 11.53 -22.98 2.32
C LEU A 248 10.00 -22.90 2.19
N LYS A 249 9.38 -23.45 1.15
CA LYS A 249 7.91 -23.54 1.13
C LYS A 249 7.40 -24.29 2.35
N GLY A 250 6.38 -23.74 3.03
CA GLY A 250 5.84 -24.32 4.26
C GLY A 250 6.67 -24.07 5.52
N TYR A 251 7.87 -23.47 5.42
CA TYR A 251 8.68 -23.11 6.59
C TYR A 251 7.89 -22.16 7.49
N THR A 252 7.85 -22.46 8.79
CA THR A 252 6.94 -21.83 9.75
C THR A 252 7.69 -21.36 11.00
N VAL A 253 7.38 -20.15 11.46
CA VAL A 253 7.82 -19.58 12.73
C VAL A 253 6.59 -19.06 13.45
N GLY A 254 6.22 -19.63 14.61
CA GLY A 254 4.98 -19.31 15.29
C GLY A 254 3.76 -19.45 14.37
N GLY A 255 2.99 -18.38 14.20
CA GLY A 255 1.84 -18.35 13.29
C GLY A 255 2.16 -17.90 11.86
N ALA A 256 3.40 -17.49 11.56
CA ALA A 256 3.83 -17.05 10.24
C ALA A 256 4.40 -18.22 9.41
N GLN A 257 4.09 -18.27 8.11
CA GLN A 257 4.55 -19.34 7.22
C GLN A 257 4.93 -18.79 5.85
N VAL A 258 6.01 -19.32 5.25
CA VAL A 258 6.27 -19.18 3.82
C VAL A 258 5.20 -19.97 3.07
N SER A 259 4.42 -19.30 2.21
CA SER A 259 3.31 -19.93 1.53
C SER A 259 3.75 -21.12 0.68
N GLU A 260 3.06 -22.24 0.82
CA GLU A 260 3.25 -23.44 -0.02
C GLU A 260 2.87 -23.16 -1.48
N LYS A 261 1.89 -22.26 -1.70
CA LYS A 261 1.42 -21.92 -3.04
C LYS A 261 2.36 -20.98 -3.79
N HIS A 262 2.98 -20.00 -3.07
CA HIS A 262 3.90 -19.03 -3.67
C HIS A 262 4.98 -18.62 -2.66
N ALA A 263 6.19 -19.10 -2.84
CA ALA A 263 7.28 -18.92 -1.89
C ALA A 263 7.68 -17.46 -1.61
N GLY A 264 7.31 -16.51 -2.47
CA GLY A 264 7.54 -15.07 -2.26
C GLY A 264 6.59 -14.42 -1.24
N PHE A 265 5.60 -15.16 -0.72
CA PHE A 265 4.61 -14.68 0.24
C PHE A 265 4.85 -15.30 1.61
N VAL A 266 4.89 -14.47 2.63
CA VAL A 266 4.69 -14.88 4.02
C VAL A 266 3.23 -14.68 4.37
N VAL A 267 2.59 -15.71 4.90
CA VAL A 267 1.16 -15.71 5.25
C VAL A 267 0.97 -15.88 6.76
N ASN A 268 -0.10 -15.30 7.27
CA ASN A 268 -0.55 -15.50 8.64
C ASN A 268 -1.52 -16.70 8.65
N ARG A 269 -1.10 -17.80 9.26
CA ARG A 269 -1.88 -19.05 9.39
C ARG A 269 -2.90 -18.97 10.52
N GLY A 270 -2.88 -17.90 11.27
CA GLY A 270 -3.67 -17.66 12.49
C GLY A 270 -2.76 -17.40 13.67
N GLY A 271 -2.96 -16.26 14.33
CA GLY A 271 -2.19 -15.89 15.51
C GLY A 271 -0.72 -15.55 15.27
N ALA A 272 -0.30 -15.28 14.02
CA ALA A 272 1.06 -14.80 13.76
C ALA A 272 1.30 -13.45 14.43
N THR A 273 2.45 -13.32 15.08
CA THR A 273 2.91 -12.10 15.70
C THR A 273 3.85 -11.32 14.76
N PHE A 274 4.06 -10.05 15.08
CA PHE A 274 5.06 -9.21 14.42
C PHE A 274 6.45 -9.86 14.45
N ASP A 275 6.85 -10.38 15.63
CA ASP A 275 8.16 -11.01 15.81
C ASP A 275 8.28 -12.34 15.07
N ASP A 276 7.19 -13.13 14.97
CA ASP A 276 7.19 -14.36 14.17
C ASP A 276 7.54 -14.06 12.72
N VAL A 277 6.92 -13.02 12.13
CA VAL A 277 7.17 -12.62 10.74
C VAL A 277 8.59 -12.10 10.56
N LEU A 278 9.09 -11.26 11.47
CA LEU A 278 10.46 -10.75 11.41
C LEU A 278 11.48 -11.90 11.45
N ARG A 279 11.34 -12.81 12.40
CA ARG A 279 12.24 -13.98 12.54
C ARG A 279 12.19 -14.86 11.30
N LEU A 280 10.99 -15.14 10.77
CA LEU A 280 10.83 -15.89 9.54
C LEU A 280 11.50 -15.19 8.35
N MET A 281 11.37 -13.87 8.24
CA MET A 281 12.04 -13.10 7.18
C MET A 281 13.58 -13.19 7.29
N ASP A 282 14.13 -13.11 8.51
CA ASP A 282 15.57 -13.21 8.74
C ASP A 282 16.10 -14.63 8.44
N ASP A 283 15.34 -15.66 8.81
CA ASP A 283 15.66 -17.05 8.48
C ASP A 283 15.68 -17.29 6.97
N VAL A 284 14.67 -16.75 6.25
CA VAL A 284 14.57 -16.82 4.78
C VAL A 284 15.76 -16.12 4.13
N ARG A 285 16.09 -14.88 4.56
CA ARG A 285 17.24 -14.13 4.02
C ARG A 285 18.53 -14.89 4.22
N SER A 286 18.74 -15.40 5.44
CA SER A 286 19.95 -16.19 5.78
C SER A 286 20.08 -17.45 4.95
N ALA A 287 18.99 -18.19 4.74
CA ALA A 287 19.00 -19.42 3.96
C ALA A 287 19.25 -19.14 2.46
N VAL A 288 18.58 -18.15 1.88
CA VAL A 288 18.78 -17.75 0.47
C VAL A 288 20.21 -17.24 0.25
N LEU A 289 20.75 -16.43 1.15
CA LEU A 289 22.13 -15.96 1.06
C LEU A 289 23.12 -17.15 1.05
N ARG A 290 22.92 -18.14 1.93
CA ARG A 290 23.79 -19.34 1.98
C ARG A 290 23.69 -20.20 0.71
N THR A 291 22.50 -20.32 0.12
CA THR A 291 22.27 -21.25 -1.01
C THR A 291 22.55 -20.63 -2.38
N SER A 292 22.35 -19.32 -2.54
CA SER A 292 22.45 -18.62 -3.82
C SER A 292 23.46 -17.46 -3.84
N GLY A 293 23.98 -17.05 -2.70
CA GLY A 293 24.82 -15.84 -2.57
C GLY A 293 24.05 -14.52 -2.75
N VAL A 294 22.72 -14.57 -2.87
CA VAL A 294 21.88 -13.39 -3.09
C VAL A 294 21.31 -12.89 -1.77
N GLU A 295 21.51 -11.62 -1.47
CA GLU A 295 20.87 -10.96 -0.34
C GLU A 295 19.49 -10.44 -0.74
N LEU A 296 18.43 -10.90 -0.01
CA LEU A 296 17.06 -10.46 -0.25
C LEU A 296 16.76 -9.16 0.52
N GLU A 297 16.16 -8.20 -0.18
CA GLU A 297 15.68 -6.94 0.39
C GLU A 297 14.17 -7.02 0.67
N PRO A 298 13.69 -6.66 1.88
CA PRO A 298 12.26 -6.60 2.16
C PRO A 298 11.52 -5.63 1.24
N GLU A 299 10.34 -6.04 0.72
CA GLU A 299 9.38 -5.15 0.04
C GLU A 299 8.33 -4.66 1.02
N VAL A 300 7.96 -5.48 2.01
CA VAL A 300 7.02 -5.11 3.07
C VAL A 300 7.61 -4.00 3.95
N LYS A 301 6.81 -2.96 4.22
CA LYS A 301 7.19 -1.87 5.12
C LYS A 301 6.94 -2.27 6.57
N ILE A 302 8.00 -2.24 7.38
CA ILE A 302 7.96 -2.62 8.79
C ILE A 302 7.69 -1.38 9.64
N ILE A 303 6.56 -1.37 10.34
CA ILE A 303 6.12 -0.28 11.21
C ILE A 303 6.32 -0.70 12.66
N ARG A 304 7.26 -0.04 13.33
CA ARG A 304 7.57 -0.25 14.75
C ARG A 304 6.87 0.82 15.61
N GLY A 305 6.69 0.50 16.89
CA GLY A 305 6.18 1.44 17.87
C GLY A 305 7.17 2.54 18.26
#